data_8b91017fc1878890e275ea4d44f041c9
#
_entry.id   8b91017fc1878890e275ea4d44f041c9
#
_cell.length_a   1.000
_cell.length_b   1.000
_cell.length_c   1.000
_cell.angle_alpha   90.00
_cell.angle_beta   90.00
_cell.angle_gamma   90.00
#
_symmetry.space_group_name_H-M   'P 1'
#
loop_
_entity.id
_entity.type
_entity.pdbx_description
1 polymer ?
#
loop_
_entity_poly.entity_id
_entity_poly.type
_entity_poly.pdbx_seq_one_letter_code
_entity_poly.pdbx_strand_id
1 'polypeptide(L)'
;MTKTIWKRPSSFIQSTVYQAAVGRFMMLSCILMAGFSAMMFAQNCSKTSTGFRPLSELGTDLYFGYQGGLYPNGLNESPSAHNAAGVELAQSIVPLSASGTVEQEAGSIVLLSIGMSNATQEFSLFKSLADQDPAKNAKLIVVDGAQGGQTASIISNPSENFWSVIDQRLNAAGVTREQVQVAWVKEANANPTQPFPQHAVMLQGHLESIARILKARYPNIKLAYWSSRTYGGYATTTLNPEPYAYESGFAVKWLITKQIENDTSLVFQGSNARAPWLAWGPYLWADGTVPRSDGFSWNCPDFQSDGTHPSTSGRQKVAEALLSFFKTNPTTTAWFLKPTPVSTEQPDYTLPESFVLNQNFPNPFNPSTTITYQIPHDGSVSLRVFNVLGKEVALLAEGAHRAGEHRIRFDASALTSGAYFYRLRFGNLVLQKTMMILK
;
A
#
# COMPACT_ATOMS: atom_id res chain seq x y z
N MET A 1 73.67 44.08 -15.31
CA MET A 1 74.46 44.79 -14.30
C MET A 1 73.64 44.80 -13.04
N THR A 2 73.95 44.28 -12.09
CA THR A 2 74.74 44.03 -10.95
C THR A 2 74.01 43.16 -9.92
N LYS A 3 74.59 42.06 -9.56
CA LYS A 3 74.25 41.18 -8.43
C LYS A 3 74.45 41.93 -7.13
N THR A 4 73.67 41.69 -6.12
CA THR A 4 74.13 41.76 -4.74
C THR A 4 73.50 40.62 -3.91
N ILE A 5 74.45 39.81 -3.43
CA ILE A 5 74.26 38.68 -2.50
C ILE A 5 74.31 39.27 -1.09
N TRP A 6 73.35 38.82 -0.20
CA TRP A 6 73.63 38.93 1.25
C TRP A 6 73.31 37.60 1.95
N LYS A 7 74.32 37.26 2.82
CA LYS A 7 74.52 36.03 3.58
C LYS A 7 73.50 35.88 4.74
N ARG A 8 73.27 34.63 5.09
CA ARG A 8 72.69 34.19 6.37
C ARG A 8 73.64 34.44 7.52
N PRO A 9 73.17 34.56 8.77
CA PRO A 9 73.81 33.96 9.91
C PRO A 9 72.93 32.92 10.61
N SER A 10 73.56 31.85 10.99
CA SER A 10 73.13 30.76 11.86
C SER A 10 72.97 31.22 13.31
N SER A 11 71.89 30.80 14.00
CA SER A 11 71.90 30.57 15.42
C SER A 11 70.93 29.43 15.77
N PHE A 12 71.53 28.33 16.07
CA PHE A 12 71.01 27.25 16.93
C PHE A 12 70.72 27.81 18.33
N ILE A 13 69.75 27.28 18.99
CA ILE A 13 69.30 27.30 20.40
C ILE A 13 67.95 27.95 20.55
N GLN A 14 66.88 27.08 20.53
CA GLN A 14 65.64 27.14 21.32
C GLN A 14 64.64 26.11 20.81
N SER A 15 64.90 24.83 21.00
CA SER A 15 63.96 23.77 20.65
C SER A 15 63.60 22.77 21.74
N THR A 16 63.90 23.11 23.04
CA THR A 16 63.70 22.10 24.10
C THR A 16 62.63 22.44 25.15
N VAL A 17 61.98 23.60 25.07
CA VAL A 17 60.98 24.02 26.08
C VAL A 17 59.55 23.99 25.54
N TYR A 18 59.34 23.93 24.22
CA TYR A 18 58.00 23.92 23.63
C TYR A 18 57.32 22.53 23.50
N GLN A 19 58.07 21.43 23.62
CA GLN A 19 57.50 20.09 23.52
C GLN A 19 56.88 19.55 24.81
N ALA A 20 57.17 20.12 25.99
CA ALA A 20 56.55 19.66 27.24
C ALA A 20 55.17 20.30 27.54
N ALA A 21 54.86 21.44 26.92
CA ALA A 21 53.55 22.09 27.13
C ALA A 21 52.45 21.61 26.18
N VAL A 22 52.78 21.15 24.95
CA VAL A 22 51.81 20.66 23.96
C VAL A 22 51.34 19.22 24.28
N GLY A 23 52.23 18.39 24.89
CA GLY A 23 51.87 17.01 25.27
C GLY A 23 50.84 16.92 26.42
N ARG A 24 50.82 17.90 27.34
CA ARG A 24 49.85 17.92 28.43
C ARG A 24 48.49 18.51 28.05
N PHE A 25 48.41 19.36 27.04
CA PHE A 25 47.13 19.89 26.53
C PHE A 25 46.41 18.90 25.61
N MET A 26 47.13 18.05 24.87
CA MET A 26 46.54 17.00 24.08
C MET A 26 46.03 15.81 24.91
N MET A 27 46.63 15.47 26.02
CA MET A 27 46.13 14.42 26.91
C MET A 27 44.88 14.84 27.70
N LEU A 28 44.72 16.13 28.03
CA LEU A 28 43.49 16.61 28.70
C LEU A 28 42.32 16.77 27.74
N SER A 29 42.58 17.06 26.45
CA SER A 29 41.51 17.11 25.41
C SER A 29 41.03 15.74 24.99
N CYS A 30 41.85 14.69 25.01
CA CYS A 30 41.41 13.32 24.73
C CYS A 30 40.62 12.69 25.89
N ILE A 31 40.78 13.14 27.12
CA ILE A 31 40.01 12.62 28.25
C ILE A 31 38.63 13.31 28.37
N LEU A 32 38.44 14.52 27.82
CA LEU A 32 37.14 15.18 27.79
C LEU A 32 36.30 14.79 26.57
N MET A 33 36.86 14.15 25.54
CA MET A 33 36.07 13.60 24.41
C MET A 33 35.59 12.15 24.61
N ALA A 34 36.06 11.47 25.66
CA ALA A 34 35.62 10.11 25.97
C ALA A 34 34.36 10.05 26.86
N GLY A 35 33.77 11.19 27.20
CA GLY A 35 32.62 11.28 28.11
C GLY A 35 31.29 11.60 27.48
N PHE A 36 31.19 11.83 26.17
CA PHE A 36 29.91 11.84 25.43
C PHE A 36 29.72 10.50 24.75
N SER A 37 29.62 9.44 25.54
CA SER A 37 28.81 8.29 25.12
C SER A 37 27.41 8.83 24.92
N ALA A 38 27.00 9.06 23.67
CA ALA A 38 25.60 9.17 23.36
C ALA A 38 24.94 7.96 24.05
N MET A 39 24.10 8.20 25.05
CA MET A 39 23.20 7.17 25.57
C MET A 39 22.36 6.76 24.37
N MET A 40 22.81 5.75 23.64
CA MET A 40 22.00 5.04 22.69
C MET A 40 20.91 4.38 23.53
N PHE A 41 19.74 4.99 23.59
CA PHE A 41 18.58 4.35 24.16
C PHE A 41 18.34 3.09 23.32
N ALA A 42 18.66 1.93 23.90
CA ALA A 42 18.37 0.67 23.24
C ALA A 42 16.86 0.50 23.17
N GLN A 43 16.38 -0.03 22.05
CA GLN A 43 14.96 -0.37 21.85
C GLN A 43 14.43 -1.19 23.05
N ASN A 44 13.15 -1.01 23.40
CA ASN A 44 12.57 -1.69 24.54
C ASN A 44 12.03 -3.07 24.15
N CYS A 45 12.90 -4.05 24.04
CA CYS A 45 12.53 -5.41 23.63
C CYS A 45 11.64 -6.17 24.64
N SER A 46 11.41 -5.63 25.84
CA SER A 46 10.50 -6.28 26.81
C SER A 46 9.02 -6.05 26.48
N LYS A 47 8.67 -5.04 25.70
CA LYS A 47 7.31 -4.74 25.28
C LYS A 47 6.92 -5.53 24.03
N THR A 48 6.74 -6.83 24.18
CA THR A 48 6.46 -7.74 23.06
C THR A 48 5.00 -7.76 22.58
N SER A 49 4.08 -7.16 23.34
CA SER A 49 2.64 -7.05 23.03
C SER A 49 2.05 -5.87 23.80
N THR A 50 1.01 -5.28 23.26
CA THR A 50 0.13 -4.30 23.94
C THR A 50 -1.16 -4.91 24.42
N GLY A 51 -1.52 -6.11 23.92
CA GLY A 51 -2.82 -6.74 24.10
C GLY A 51 -3.91 -6.15 23.20
N PHE A 52 -3.57 -5.25 22.26
CA PHE A 52 -4.53 -4.73 21.29
C PHE A 52 -4.75 -5.74 20.17
N ARG A 53 -5.99 -5.90 19.75
CA ARG A 53 -6.33 -6.69 18.57
C ARG A 53 -6.09 -5.86 17.30
N PRO A 54 -5.43 -6.41 16.27
CA PRO A 54 -5.29 -5.74 14.98
C PRO A 54 -6.65 -5.27 14.44
N LEU A 55 -6.70 -4.11 13.78
CA LEU A 55 -7.95 -3.61 13.19
C LEU A 55 -8.63 -4.64 12.29
N SER A 56 -7.83 -5.38 11.52
CA SER A 56 -8.30 -6.45 10.64
C SER A 56 -8.93 -7.64 11.39
N GLU A 57 -8.68 -7.78 12.69
CA GLU A 57 -9.20 -8.85 13.54
C GLU A 57 -10.20 -8.36 14.58
N LEU A 58 -10.24 -7.06 14.81
CA LEU A 58 -11.20 -6.44 15.70
C LEU A 58 -12.63 -6.52 15.10
N GLY A 59 -12.76 -6.49 13.78
CA GLY A 59 -14.05 -6.69 13.10
C GLY A 59 -15.11 -5.69 13.58
N THR A 60 -16.25 -6.20 14.04
CA THR A 60 -17.34 -5.39 14.58
C THR A 60 -17.15 -5.00 16.04
N ASP A 61 -16.15 -5.57 16.73
CA ASP A 61 -15.83 -5.19 18.12
C ASP A 61 -15.30 -3.74 18.18
N LEU A 62 -15.31 -3.19 19.39
CA LEU A 62 -15.03 -1.77 19.58
C LEU A 62 -13.70 -1.55 20.31
N TYR A 63 -12.95 -0.54 19.86
CA TYR A 63 -11.87 0.08 20.58
C TYR A 63 -12.33 1.48 21.01
N PHE A 64 -12.49 1.72 22.33
CA PHE A 64 -13.05 2.97 22.89
C PHE A 64 -14.33 3.46 22.18
N GLY A 65 -15.23 2.54 21.81
CA GLY A 65 -16.49 2.87 21.14
C GLY A 65 -16.40 2.97 19.61
N TYR A 66 -15.23 2.77 19.02
CA TYR A 66 -15.02 2.81 17.58
C TYR A 66 -14.79 1.42 17.01
N GLN A 67 -15.57 1.06 16.00
CA GLN A 67 -15.58 -0.25 15.37
C GLN A 67 -14.29 -0.56 14.62
N GLY A 68 -13.80 -1.80 14.75
CA GLY A 68 -12.67 -2.34 13.99
C GLY A 68 -12.96 -2.60 12.51
N GLY A 69 -12.17 -3.48 11.90
CA GLY A 69 -12.14 -3.71 10.45
C GLY A 69 -11.39 -2.60 9.71
N LEU A 70 -10.97 -2.89 8.49
CA LEU A 70 -10.26 -1.91 7.63
C LEU A 70 -11.24 -0.99 6.89
N TYR A 71 -12.47 -1.44 6.67
CA TYR A 71 -13.54 -0.75 5.98
C TYR A 71 -14.78 -0.59 6.87
N PRO A 72 -15.83 0.15 6.45
CA PRO A 72 -17.08 0.28 7.19
C PRO A 72 -17.67 -1.07 7.59
N ASN A 73 -18.46 -1.05 8.67
CA ASN A 73 -19.16 -2.23 9.22
C ASN A 73 -18.24 -3.38 9.69
N GLY A 74 -17.00 -3.07 10.07
CA GLY A 74 -16.05 -4.06 10.56
C GLY A 74 -15.46 -4.97 9.48
N LEU A 75 -15.63 -4.65 8.22
CA LEU A 75 -15.16 -5.44 7.08
C LEU A 75 -13.66 -5.19 6.82
N ASN A 76 -13.01 -6.20 6.23
CA ASN A 76 -11.62 -6.08 5.73
C ASN A 76 -11.55 -5.97 4.20
N GLU A 77 -12.65 -6.20 3.53
CA GLU A 77 -12.78 -6.03 2.10
C GLU A 77 -13.48 -4.70 1.77
N SER A 78 -13.02 -4.05 0.74
CA SER A 78 -13.65 -2.84 0.23
C SER A 78 -15.07 -3.13 -0.23
N PRO A 79 -16.05 -2.25 0.06
CA PRO A 79 -17.41 -2.38 -0.48
C PRO A 79 -17.39 -2.55 -2.00
N SER A 80 -18.26 -3.43 -2.50
CA SER A 80 -18.24 -3.89 -3.91
C SER A 80 -18.26 -2.76 -4.93
N ALA A 81 -19.07 -1.73 -4.72
CA ALA A 81 -19.16 -0.57 -5.62
C ALA A 81 -17.87 0.25 -5.61
N HIS A 82 -17.28 0.47 -4.44
CA HIS A 82 -16.00 1.20 -4.30
C HIS A 82 -14.85 0.41 -4.93
N ASN A 83 -14.80 -0.90 -4.67
CA ASN A 83 -13.81 -1.79 -5.28
C ASN A 83 -13.92 -1.84 -6.79
N ALA A 84 -15.15 -1.94 -7.34
CA ALA A 84 -15.38 -1.95 -8.78
C ALA A 84 -14.88 -0.66 -9.45
N ALA A 85 -15.14 0.50 -8.84
CA ALA A 85 -14.60 1.77 -9.33
C ALA A 85 -13.06 1.80 -9.31
N GLY A 86 -12.43 1.25 -8.27
CA GLY A 86 -10.97 1.11 -8.19
C GLY A 86 -10.40 0.21 -9.29
N VAL A 87 -11.06 -0.91 -9.60
CA VAL A 87 -10.67 -1.82 -10.69
C VAL A 87 -10.79 -1.12 -12.05
N GLU A 88 -11.87 -0.40 -12.29
CA GLU A 88 -12.08 0.37 -13.53
C GLU A 88 -10.97 1.42 -13.71
N LEU A 89 -10.67 2.18 -12.65
CA LEU A 89 -9.57 3.15 -12.68
C LEU A 89 -8.22 2.47 -12.91
N ALA A 90 -7.95 1.33 -12.29
CA ALA A 90 -6.71 0.57 -12.49
C ALA A 90 -6.53 0.12 -13.95
N GLN A 91 -7.60 -0.35 -14.59
CA GLN A 91 -7.59 -0.72 -16.01
C GLN A 91 -7.39 0.48 -16.95
N SER A 92 -7.72 1.69 -16.50
CA SER A 92 -7.51 2.92 -17.26
C SER A 92 -6.11 3.51 -17.11
N ILE A 93 -5.24 2.94 -16.28
CA ILE A 93 -3.84 3.35 -16.14
C ILE A 93 -3.04 2.85 -17.34
N VAL A 94 -2.48 3.80 -18.08
CA VAL A 94 -1.73 3.56 -19.32
C VAL A 94 -0.46 4.41 -19.31
N PRO A 95 0.58 4.04 -20.10
CA PRO A 95 1.77 4.87 -20.22
C PRO A 95 1.44 6.26 -20.75
N LEU A 96 1.97 7.30 -20.09
CA LEU A 96 1.79 8.70 -20.46
C LEU A 96 3.12 9.32 -20.88
N SER A 97 3.04 10.23 -21.85
CA SER A 97 4.16 11.11 -22.22
C SER A 97 4.51 12.06 -21.07
N ALA A 98 5.61 12.77 -21.20
CA ALA A 98 6.01 13.80 -20.24
C ALA A 98 4.99 14.95 -20.10
N SER A 99 4.11 15.15 -21.08
CA SER A 99 3.00 16.11 -21.04
C SER A 99 1.67 15.54 -20.55
N GLY A 100 1.64 14.24 -20.18
CA GLY A 100 0.45 13.60 -19.65
C GLY A 100 -0.53 13.05 -20.70
N THR A 101 -0.16 13.03 -21.96
CA THR A 101 -0.95 12.40 -23.04
C THR A 101 -0.62 10.91 -23.13
N VAL A 102 -1.59 10.08 -23.56
CA VAL A 102 -1.36 8.64 -23.74
C VAL A 102 -0.26 8.40 -24.77
N GLU A 103 0.75 7.63 -24.39
CA GLU A 103 1.88 7.28 -25.22
C GLU A 103 2.36 5.85 -24.90
N GLN A 104 1.93 4.89 -25.69
CA GLN A 104 2.17 3.46 -25.41
C GLN A 104 3.64 3.06 -25.56
N GLU A 105 4.35 3.63 -26.56
CA GLU A 105 5.71 3.19 -26.92
C GLU A 105 6.79 3.83 -26.02
N ALA A 106 6.75 5.14 -25.81
CA ALA A 106 7.78 5.87 -25.06
C ALA A 106 7.30 6.38 -23.69
N GLY A 107 5.99 6.30 -23.42
CA GLY A 107 5.39 6.78 -22.17
C GLY A 107 5.75 5.95 -20.94
N SER A 108 5.43 6.51 -19.77
CA SER A 108 5.66 5.88 -18.47
C SER A 108 4.42 5.92 -17.58
N ILE A 109 4.31 4.94 -16.70
CA ILE A 109 3.41 4.92 -15.54
C ILE A 109 4.27 5.21 -14.33
N VAL A 110 3.85 6.12 -13.44
CA VAL A 110 4.62 6.41 -12.22
C VAL A 110 3.84 6.02 -10.98
N LEU A 111 4.48 5.18 -10.15
CA LEU A 111 4.10 4.88 -8.76
C LEU A 111 4.99 5.69 -7.84
N LEU A 112 4.41 6.57 -7.04
CA LEU A 112 5.08 7.49 -6.13
C LEU A 112 4.84 7.10 -4.67
N SER A 113 5.88 7.09 -3.81
CA SER A 113 5.68 6.99 -2.36
C SER A 113 5.56 8.37 -1.72
N ILE A 114 4.73 8.46 -0.68
CA ILE A 114 4.57 9.61 0.21
C ILE A 114 4.72 9.13 1.64
N GLY A 115 5.59 9.76 2.41
CA GLY A 115 5.80 9.32 3.78
C GLY A 115 7.04 9.90 4.45
N MET A 116 7.25 9.45 5.67
CA MET A 116 8.41 9.81 6.52
C MET A 116 9.62 8.89 6.30
N SER A 117 10.59 8.96 7.23
CA SER A 117 11.82 8.16 7.25
C SER A 117 11.59 6.64 7.17
N ASN A 118 10.57 6.12 7.87
CA ASN A 118 10.21 4.71 7.78
C ASN A 118 9.77 4.34 6.36
N ALA A 119 8.87 5.16 5.79
CA ALA A 119 8.31 4.92 4.46
C ALA A 119 9.41 4.91 3.40
N THR A 120 10.36 5.87 3.41
CA THR A 120 11.47 5.88 2.43
C THR A 120 12.38 4.66 2.60
N GLN A 121 12.70 4.25 3.85
CA GLN A 121 13.54 3.07 4.08
C GLN A 121 12.90 1.77 3.58
N GLU A 122 11.61 1.64 3.74
CA GLU A 122 10.80 0.48 3.32
C GLU A 122 10.56 0.50 1.80
N PHE A 123 10.16 1.65 1.28
CA PHE A 123 9.80 1.78 -0.14
C PHE A 123 11.02 1.75 -1.07
N SER A 124 12.16 2.25 -0.63
CA SER A 124 13.43 2.12 -1.40
C SER A 124 13.80 0.64 -1.59
N LEU A 125 13.59 -0.21 -0.58
CA LEU A 125 13.81 -1.65 -0.73
C LEU A 125 12.73 -2.29 -1.62
N PHE A 126 11.46 -1.93 -1.43
CA PHE A 126 10.39 -2.35 -2.33
C PHE A 126 10.70 -1.97 -3.79
N LYS A 127 11.15 -0.73 -4.04
CA LYS A 127 11.57 -0.30 -5.37
C LYS A 127 12.64 -1.23 -5.95
N SER A 128 13.67 -1.54 -5.16
CA SER A 128 14.75 -2.45 -5.59
C SER A 128 14.23 -3.83 -5.94
N LEU A 129 13.32 -4.40 -5.11
CA LEU A 129 12.70 -5.71 -5.37
C LEU A 129 11.79 -5.66 -6.62
N ALA A 130 10.99 -4.61 -6.74
CA ALA A 130 10.11 -4.43 -7.88
C ALA A 130 10.89 -4.26 -9.20
N ASP A 131 11.98 -3.49 -9.19
CA ASP A 131 12.80 -3.25 -10.38
C ASP A 131 13.54 -4.52 -10.85
N GLN A 132 13.76 -5.47 -9.94
CA GLN A 132 14.35 -6.77 -10.25
C GLN A 132 13.29 -7.84 -10.59
N ASP A 133 12.01 -7.58 -10.35
CA ASP A 133 10.94 -8.55 -10.61
C ASP A 133 10.67 -8.68 -12.11
N PRO A 134 10.88 -9.85 -12.73
CA PRO A 134 10.66 -10.05 -14.14
C PRO A 134 9.18 -9.90 -14.55
N ALA A 135 8.24 -9.96 -13.61
CA ALA A 135 6.82 -9.77 -13.88
C ALA A 135 6.38 -8.29 -13.86
N LYS A 136 7.24 -7.37 -13.36
CA LYS A 136 6.90 -5.94 -13.32
C LYS A 136 6.73 -5.38 -14.74
N ASN A 137 5.72 -4.54 -14.93
CA ASN A 137 5.51 -3.78 -16.16
C ASN A 137 6.75 -2.90 -16.47
N ALA A 138 7.33 -3.07 -17.65
CA ALA A 138 8.52 -2.32 -18.06
C ALA A 138 8.28 -0.80 -18.17
N LYS A 139 7.03 -0.37 -18.35
CA LYS A 139 6.64 1.04 -18.39
C LYS A 139 6.44 1.65 -17.01
N LEU A 140 6.45 0.83 -15.96
CA LEU A 140 6.28 1.30 -14.58
C LEU A 140 7.61 1.79 -13.99
N ILE A 141 7.65 3.08 -13.69
CA ILE A 141 8.72 3.75 -12.96
C ILE A 141 8.28 3.93 -11.49
N VAL A 142 9.05 3.36 -10.57
CA VAL A 142 8.82 3.50 -9.13
C VAL A 142 9.68 4.62 -8.60
N VAL A 143 9.08 5.64 -7.98
CA VAL A 143 9.79 6.80 -7.43
C VAL A 143 9.55 6.91 -5.94
N ASP A 144 10.62 6.90 -5.16
CA ASP A 144 10.54 7.14 -3.71
C ASP A 144 10.49 8.65 -3.45
N GLY A 145 9.31 9.16 -3.09
CA GLY A 145 9.08 10.54 -2.71
C GLY A 145 9.14 10.77 -1.19
N ALA A 146 9.12 9.72 -0.37
CA ALA A 146 9.12 9.82 1.08
C ALA A 146 10.43 10.42 1.63
N GLN A 147 10.36 11.19 2.73
CA GLN A 147 11.51 11.93 3.26
C GLN A 147 11.53 11.90 4.78
N GLY A 148 12.73 11.77 5.36
CA GLY A 148 12.92 11.80 6.81
C GLY A 148 12.39 13.08 7.46
N GLY A 149 11.72 12.95 8.61
CA GLY A 149 11.19 14.08 9.39
C GLY A 149 9.93 14.75 8.83
N GLN A 150 9.45 14.36 7.65
CA GLN A 150 8.30 14.96 6.98
C GLN A 150 7.01 14.29 7.43
N THR A 151 6.47 14.75 8.56
CA THR A 151 5.25 14.19 9.17
C THR A 151 3.97 14.63 8.44
N ALA A 152 2.86 13.92 8.67
CA ALA A 152 1.57 14.26 8.06
C ALA A 152 1.17 15.72 8.31
N SER A 153 1.41 16.26 9.51
CA SER A 153 1.12 17.67 9.85
C SER A 153 1.95 18.66 9.02
N ILE A 154 3.18 18.32 8.69
CA ILE A 154 4.07 19.17 7.86
C ILE A 154 3.60 19.12 6.41
N ILE A 155 3.51 17.92 5.83
CA ILE A 155 3.25 17.78 4.40
C ILE A 155 1.79 17.99 4.00
N SER A 156 0.88 18.13 4.98
CA SER A 156 -0.49 18.60 4.74
C SER A 156 -0.57 20.06 4.28
N ASN A 157 0.54 20.79 4.36
CA ASN A 157 0.69 22.12 3.74
C ASN A 157 1.25 21.97 2.31
N PRO A 158 0.52 22.38 1.26
CA PRO A 158 0.96 22.21 -0.13
C PRO A 158 2.19 23.07 -0.50
N SER A 159 2.57 24.02 0.34
CA SER A 159 3.74 24.89 0.14
C SER A 159 5.02 24.37 0.76
N GLU A 160 4.98 23.22 1.47
CA GLU A 160 6.16 22.64 2.08
C GLU A 160 7.20 22.20 1.04
N ASN A 161 8.47 22.35 1.41
CA ASN A 161 9.58 21.97 0.54
C ASN A 161 9.59 20.47 0.19
N PHE A 162 8.95 19.65 1.00
CA PHE A 162 8.71 18.22 0.73
C PHE A 162 8.24 17.98 -0.71
N TRP A 163 7.28 18.74 -1.17
CA TRP A 163 6.71 18.61 -2.49
C TRP A 163 7.67 19.01 -3.62
N SER A 164 8.52 20.01 -3.38
CA SER A 164 9.55 20.42 -4.34
C SER A 164 10.65 19.38 -4.47
N VAL A 165 11.01 18.71 -3.36
CA VAL A 165 11.97 17.59 -3.39
C VAL A 165 11.41 16.41 -4.19
N ILE A 166 10.11 16.13 -4.10
CA ILE A 166 9.49 15.09 -4.94
C ILE A 166 9.62 15.44 -6.43
N ASP A 167 9.37 16.69 -6.81
CA ASP A 167 9.53 17.12 -8.21
C ASP A 167 10.97 16.91 -8.72
N GLN A 168 11.97 17.20 -7.89
CA GLN A 168 13.37 16.93 -8.22
C GLN A 168 13.63 15.43 -8.40
N ARG A 169 13.04 14.57 -7.54
CA ARG A 169 13.18 13.12 -7.65
C ARG A 169 12.48 12.55 -8.88
N LEU A 170 11.30 13.07 -9.23
CA LEU A 170 10.61 12.72 -10.48
C LEU A 170 11.49 13.08 -11.69
N ASN A 171 12.02 14.31 -11.74
CA ASN A 171 12.92 14.75 -12.80
C ASN A 171 14.20 13.89 -12.88
N ALA A 172 14.79 13.55 -11.73
CA ALA A 172 15.97 12.68 -11.68
C ALA A 172 15.67 11.25 -12.17
N ALA A 173 14.44 10.79 -12.04
CA ALA A 173 13.97 9.52 -12.58
C ALA A 173 13.55 9.62 -14.07
N GLY A 174 13.68 10.79 -14.70
CA GLY A 174 13.31 11.02 -16.11
C GLY A 174 11.81 11.09 -16.36
N VAL A 175 11.01 11.41 -15.31
CA VAL A 175 9.54 11.48 -15.40
C VAL A 175 9.02 12.81 -14.85
N THR A 176 7.75 13.10 -15.09
CA THR A 176 7.09 14.35 -14.72
C THR A 176 5.91 14.13 -13.77
N ARG A 177 5.34 15.20 -13.24
CA ARG A 177 4.12 15.17 -12.43
C ARG A 177 2.92 14.59 -13.20
N GLU A 178 2.86 14.86 -14.50
CA GLU A 178 1.79 14.44 -15.40
C GLU A 178 1.75 12.93 -15.59
N GLN A 179 2.87 12.24 -15.35
CA GLN A 179 2.97 10.79 -15.47
C GLN A 179 2.64 10.05 -14.16
N VAL A 180 2.48 10.76 -13.04
CA VAL A 180 2.11 10.16 -11.75
C VAL A 180 0.65 9.74 -11.78
N GLN A 181 0.39 8.45 -11.74
CA GLN A 181 -0.96 7.88 -11.77
C GLN A 181 -1.33 7.14 -10.49
N VAL A 182 -0.34 6.72 -9.70
CA VAL A 182 -0.54 5.95 -8.47
C VAL A 182 0.34 6.48 -7.35
N ALA A 183 -0.19 6.51 -6.12
CA ALA A 183 0.59 6.77 -4.91
C ALA A 183 0.46 5.65 -3.89
N TRP A 184 1.52 5.40 -3.13
CA TRP A 184 1.48 4.70 -1.85
C TRP A 184 1.82 5.67 -0.74
N VAL A 185 1.01 5.70 0.32
CA VAL A 185 1.11 6.67 1.42
C VAL A 185 1.21 5.94 2.75
N LYS A 186 2.23 6.29 3.52
CA LYS A 186 2.40 5.82 4.91
C LYS A 186 2.86 6.96 5.78
N GLU A 187 1.92 7.55 6.52
CA GLU A 187 2.13 8.77 7.28
C GLU A 187 1.63 8.67 8.72
N ALA A 188 2.17 9.55 9.58
CA ALA A 188 1.70 9.80 10.93
C ALA A 188 2.12 11.20 11.40
N ASN A 189 1.52 11.68 12.49
CA ASN A 189 2.05 12.80 13.23
C ASN A 189 3.15 12.33 14.20
N ALA A 190 4.18 13.16 14.39
CA ALA A 190 5.19 12.92 15.40
C ALA A 190 4.79 13.54 16.74
N ASN A 191 5.31 12.95 17.84
CA ASN A 191 5.10 13.43 19.21
C ASN A 191 3.62 13.68 19.56
N PRO A 192 2.71 12.73 19.27
CA PRO A 192 1.31 12.89 19.62
C PRO A 192 1.14 12.96 21.14
N THR A 193 0.27 13.85 21.60
CA THR A 193 -0.01 14.07 23.04
C THR A 193 -1.49 13.99 23.36
N GLN A 194 -2.35 14.09 22.34
CA GLN A 194 -3.80 14.03 22.54
C GLN A 194 -4.25 12.57 22.73
N PRO A 195 -5.23 12.30 23.62
CA PRO A 195 -5.77 10.96 23.75
C PRO A 195 -6.56 10.55 22.49
N PHE A 196 -6.89 9.25 22.40
CA PHE A 196 -7.84 8.76 21.41
C PHE A 196 -9.27 9.22 21.79
N PRO A 197 -10.10 9.65 20.80
CA PRO A 197 -9.84 9.63 19.35
C PRO A 197 -9.18 10.89 18.81
N GLN A 198 -8.94 11.94 19.61
CA GLN A 198 -8.59 13.27 19.16
C GLN A 198 -7.32 13.29 18.26
N HIS A 199 -6.25 12.57 18.66
CA HIS A 199 -5.04 12.52 17.83
C HIS A 199 -5.27 11.82 16.50
N ALA A 200 -6.10 10.76 16.47
CA ALA A 200 -6.42 10.02 15.24
C ALA A 200 -7.33 10.85 14.30
N VAL A 201 -8.28 11.62 14.85
CA VAL A 201 -9.08 12.60 14.09
C VAL A 201 -8.20 13.70 13.49
N MET A 202 -7.25 14.21 14.28
CA MET A 202 -6.30 15.22 13.78
C MET A 202 -5.43 14.64 12.65
N LEU A 203 -4.93 13.43 12.81
CA LEU A 203 -4.18 12.74 11.76
C LEU A 203 -5.06 12.54 10.52
N GLN A 204 -6.29 12.09 10.65
CA GLN A 204 -7.24 11.96 9.54
C GLN A 204 -7.36 13.26 8.75
N GLY A 205 -7.51 14.41 9.41
CA GLY A 205 -7.58 15.72 8.75
C GLY A 205 -6.33 16.07 7.93
N HIS A 206 -5.14 15.71 8.43
CA HIS A 206 -3.90 15.85 7.67
C HIS A 206 -3.85 14.91 6.47
N LEU A 207 -4.28 13.64 6.64
CA LEU A 207 -4.34 12.66 5.53
C LEU A 207 -5.33 13.09 4.44
N GLU A 208 -6.49 13.67 4.80
CA GLU A 208 -7.43 14.27 3.86
C GLU A 208 -6.79 15.41 3.06
N SER A 209 -6.01 16.27 3.72
CA SER A 209 -5.29 17.35 3.06
C SER A 209 -4.25 16.80 2.08
N ILE A 210 -3.49 15.78 2.47
CA ILE A 210 -2.51 15.10 1.62
C ILE A 210 -3.21 14.49 0.39
N ALA A 211 -4.36 13.83 0.57
CA ALA A 211 -5.13 13.25 -0.54
C ALA A 211 -5.54 14.32 -1.58
N ARG A 212 -5.98 15.49 -1.11
CA ARG A 212 -6.32 16.63 -1.98
C ARG A 212 -5.10 17.23 -2.66
N ILE A 213 -3.97 17.35 -1.94
CA ILE A 213 -2.70 17.84 -2.52
C ILE A 213 -2.22 16.89 -3.62
N LEU A 214 -2.31 15.58 -3.42
CA LEU A 214 -1.97 14.59 -4.44
C LEU A 214 -2.74 14.85 -5.73
N LYS A 215 -4.05 15.04 -5.66
CA LYS A 215 -4.87 15.32 -6.86
C LYS A 215 -4.56 16.65 -7.50
N ALA A 216 -4.32 17.69 -6.70
CA ALA A 216 -4.00 19.03 -7.19
C ALA A 216 -2.61 19.10 -7.88
N ARG A 217 -1.63 18.33 -7.40
CA ARG A 217 -0.26 18.32 -7.93
C ARG A 217 -0.05 17.36 -9.08
N TYR A 218 -0.76 16.25 -9.07
CA TYR A 218 -0.62 15.16 -10.05
C TYR A 218 -1.95 14.98 -10.77
N PRO A 219 -2.20 15.74 -11.87
CA PRO A 219 -3.52 15.80 -12.49
C PRO A 219 -4.03 14.43 -12.96
N ASN A 220 -3.12 13.54 -13.37
CA ASN A 220 -3.44 12.20 -13.85
C ASN A 220 -3.46 11.12 -12.77
N ILE A 221 -3.27 11.48 -11.48
CA ILE A 221 -3.35 10.49 -10.40
C ILE A 221 -4.76 9.91 -10.30
N LYS A 222 -4.84 8.60 -10.25
CA LYS A 222 -6.08 7.82 -10.20
C LYS A 222 -6.25 7.09 -8.88
N LEU A 223 -5.18 6.49 -8.36
CA LEU A 223 -5.22 5.58 -7.22
C LEU A 223 -4.24 6.02 -6.13
N ALA A 224 -4.65 5.94 -4.86
CA ALA A 224 -3.76 6.09 -3.73
C ALA A 224 -4.04 5.00 -2.68
N TYR A 225 -3.01 4.24 -2.34
CA TYR A 225 -3.04 3.18 -1.35
C TYR A 225 -2.42 3.64 -0.05
N TRP A 226 -3.14 3.47 1.06
CA TRP A 226 -2.75 3.95 2.37
C TRP A 226 -2.40 2.78 3.30
N SER A 227 -1.27 2.86 3.98
CA SER A 227 -0.86 1.86 4.96
C SER A 227 -0.80 2.46 6.36
N SER A 228 -1.08 1.62 7.37
CA SER A 228 -0.92 1.98 8.77
C SER A 228 0.56 2.08 9.17
N ARG A 229 0.79 2.56 10.41
CA ARG A 229 2.08 2.40 11.07
C ARG A 229 2.35 0.91 11.36
N THR A 230 3.61 0.60 11.61
CA THR A 230 4.07 -0.66 12.18
C THR A 230 3.92 -0.63 13.69
N TYR A 231 4.21 -1.74 14.39
CA TYR A 231 4.21 -1.81 15.84
C TYR A 231 5.13 -0.76 16.49
N GLY A 232 4.62 -0.02 17.45
CA GLY A 232 5.34 1.04 18.16
C GLY A 232 5.72 0.69 19.60
N GLY A 233 5.48 -0.55 20.07
CA GLY A 233 5.74 -0.94 21.46
C GLY A 233 7.23 -0.99 21.83
N TYR A 234 8.12 -1.22 20.87
CA TYR A 234 9.56 -1.20 21.09
C TYR A 234 10.17 0.20 21.12
N ALA A 235 9.38 1.23 20.76
CA ALA A 235 9.85 2.61 20.65
C ALA A 235 10.34 3.14 22.01
N THR A 236 11.50 3.78 21.97
CA THR A 236 12.07 4.54 23.10
C THR A 236 12.00 6.05 22.87
N THR A 237 11.44 6.45 21.74
CA THR A 237 11.22 7.85 21.35
C THR A 237 9.74 8.21 21.40
N THR A 238 9.43 9.50 21.40
CA THR A 238 8.05 10.01 21.34
C THR A 238 7.55 10.19 19.91
N LEU A 239 8.29 9.73 18.90
CA LEU A 239 7.94 9.94 17.49
C LEU A 239 6.56 9.39 17.14
N ASN A 240 6.30 8.14 17.45
CA ASN A 240 4.98 7.53 17.30
C ASN A 240 4.94 6.18 18.05
N PRO A 241 5.02 6.18 19.40
CA PRO A 241 4.93 4.97 20.22
C PRO A 241 3.50 4.44 20.29
N GLU A 242 3.30 3.27 20.92
CA GLU A 242 1.95 2.83 21.28
C GLU A 242 1.38 3.70 22.42
N PRO A 243 0.05 3.93 22.42
CA PRO A 243 -0.97 3.37 21.50
C PRO A 243 -1.11 4.11 20.15
N TYR A 244 -0.41 5.18 19.94
CA TYR A 244 -0.57 6.06 18.78
C TYR A 244 -0.27 5.37 17.44
N ALA A 245 0.70 4.43 17.44
CA ALA A 245 1.00 3.65 16.24
C ALA A 245 -0.21 2.79 15.81
N TYR A 246 -0.83 2.09 16.76
CA TYR A 246 -2.07 1.34 16.54
C TYR A 246 -3.21 2.26 16.09
N GLU A 247 -3.45 3.32 16.86
CA GLU A 247 -4.57 4.24 16.67
C GLU A 247 -4.49 5.03 15.35
N SER A 248 -3.28 5.19 14.77
CA SER A 248 -3.11 5.76 13.42
C SER A 248 -3.85 4.94 12.33
N GLY A 249 -4.08 3.65 12.56
CA GLY A 249 -4.88 2.81 11.67
C GLY A 249 -6.34 3.27 11.56
N PHE A 250 -6.92 3.79 12.65
CA PHE A 250 -8.26 4.39 12.60
C PHE A 250 -8.31 5.64 11.74
N ALA A 251 -7.27 6.48 11.76
CA ALA A 251 -7.21 7.66 10.89
C ALA A 251 -7.25 7.29 9.40
N VAL A 252 -6.53 6.25 9.00
CA VAL A 252 -6.55 5.73 7.63
C VAL A 252 -7.94 5.15 7.29
N LYS A 253 -8.49 4.33 8.19
CA LYS A 253 -9.85 3.78 8.02
C LYS A 253 -10.88 4.89 7.81
N TRP A 254 -10.88 5.90 8.67
CA TRP A 254 -11.85 6.99 8.61
C TRP A 254 -11.69 7.86 7.36
N LEU A 255 -10.46 8.11 6.91
CA LEU A 255 -10.20 8.77 5.63
C LEU A 255 -10.88 8.02 4.47
N ILE A 256 -10.63 6.71 4.38
CA ILE A 256 -11.18 5.87 3.30
C ILE A 256 -12.71 5.78 3.42
N THR A 257 -13.22 5.62 4.65
CA THR A 257 -14.67 5.58 4.93
C THR A 257 -15.38 6.85 4.44
N LYS A 258 -14.82 8.04 4.71
CA LYS A 258 -15.39 9.30 4.21
C LYS A 258 -15.54 9.31 2.69
N GLN A 259 -14.56 8.79 1.94
CA GLN A 259 -14.68 8.72 0.49
C GLN A 259 -15.76 7.72 0.05
N ILE A 260 -15.85 6.55 0.70
CA ILE A 260 -16.89 5.54 0.44
C ILE A 260 -18.30 6.12 0.72
N GLU A 261 -18.44 6.97 1.74
CA GLU A 261 -19.66 7.67 2.13
C GLU A 261 -19.94 8.92 1.27
N ASN A 262 -19.18 9.11 0.18
CA ASN A 262 -19.35 10.20 -0.78
C ASN A 262 -19.11 11.61 -0.22
N ASP A 263 -18.13 11.77 0.69
CA ASP A 263 -17.71 13.10 1.15
C ASP A 263 -17.26 13.95 -0.05
N THR A 264 -17.85 15.13 -0.16
CA THR A 264 -17.63 16.03 -1.30
C THR A 264 -16.19 16.58 -1.39
N SER A 265 -15.43 16.54 -0.31
CA SER A 265 -14.02 16.95 -0.27
C SER A 265 -13.07 15.88 -0.84
N LEU A 266 -13.55 14.65 -0.99
CA LEU A 266 -12.78 13.48 -1.43
C LEU A 266 -13.33 12.84 -2.72
N VAL A 267 -14.13 13.56 -3.49
CA VAL A 267 -14.63 13.10 -4.80
C VAL A 267 -13.44 12.71 -5.69
N PHE A 268 -13.47 11.51 -6.25
CA PHE A 268 -12.37 10.96 -7.05
C PHE A 268 -12.69 10.79 -8.54
N GLN A 269 -13.94 11.03 -8.96
CA GLN A 269 -14.40 10.90 -10.35
C GLN A 269 -15.00 12.20 -10.88
N GLY A 270 -15.00 12.33 -12.21
CA GLY A 270 -15.58 13.49 -12.91
C GLY A 270 -14.70 14.73 -12.88
N SER A 271 -15.20 15.81 -13.47
CA SER A 271 -14.48 17.11 -13.59
C SER A 271 -14.20 17.77 -12.23
N ASN A 272 -14.94 17.41 -11.20
CA ASN A 272 -14.81 17.96 -9.85
C ASN A 272 -14.00 17.06 -8.91
N ALA A 273 -13.24 16.11 -9.45
CA ALA A 273 -12.39 15.23 -8.63
C ALA A 273 -11.39 16.02 -7.80
N ARG A 274 -11.38 15.77 -6.47
CA ARG A 274 -10.56 16.47 -5.48
C ARG A 274 -9.52 15.59 -4.80
N ALA A 275 -9.64 14.28 -4.97
CA ALA A 275 -8.71 13.28 -4.44
C ALA A 275 -8.56 12.15 -5.46
N PRO A 276 -7.50 11.33 -5.41
CA PRO A 276 -7.50 10.02 -6.06
C PRO A 276 -8.52 9.09 -5.39
N TRP A 277 -8.83 7.96 -6.01
CA TRP A 277 -9.53 6.87 -5.35
C TRP A 277 -8.65 6.32 -4.21
N LEU A 278 -9.22 6.14 -3.02
CA LEU A 278 -8.51 5.79 -1.80
C LEU A 278 -8.83 4.36 -1.39
N ALA A 279 -7.81 3.57 -1.10
CA ALA A 279 -7.97 2.24 -0.53
C ALA A 279 -6.83 1.91 0.43
N TRP A 280 -7.02 0.86 1.21
CA TRP A 280 -5.93 0.27 1.95
C TRP A 280 -4.88 -0.33 1.00
N GLY A 281 -3.62 -0.02 1.25
CA GLY A 281 -2.49 -0.84 0.92
C GLY A 281 -2.32 -1.95 1.98
N PRO A 282 -1.13 -2.55 2.12
CA PRO A 282 -0.89 -3.51 3.19
C PRO A 282 -1.18 -2.88 4.56
N TYR A 283 -1.98 -3.54 5.38
CA TYR A 283 -2.13 -3.20 6.78
C TYR A 283 -0.92 -3.72 7.54
N LEU A 284 -0.11 -2.82 8.13
CA LEU A 284 1.23 -3.15 8.61
C LEU A 284 1.32 -3.33 10.13
N TRP A 285 0.28 -2.98 10.89
CA TRP A 285 0.31 -3.16 12.33
C TRP A 285 -0.03 -4.61 12.73
N ALA A 286 0.74 -5.14 13.66
CA ALA A 286 0.46 -6.37 14.40
C ALA A 286 0.90 -6.15 15.85
N ASP A 287 0.36 -6.89 16.81
CA ASP A 287 0.65 -6.70 18.23
C ASP A 287 2.00 -7.32 18.64
N GLY A 288 3.07 -6.71 18.19
CA GLY A 288 4.43 -7.17 18.48
C GLY A 288 4.65 -8.61 18.03
N THR A 289 5.06 -9.48 18.97
CA THR A 289 5.32 -10.89 18.69
C THR A 289 4.09 -11.76 18.57
N VAL A 290 2.90 -11.23 18.88
CA VAL A 290 1.62 -11.94 18.67
C VAL A 290 1.27 -11.87 17.17
N PRO A 291 1.29 -13.00 16.46
CA PRO A 291 1.01 -13.00 15.03
C PRO A 291 -0.48 -12.76 14.77
N ARG A 292 -0.77 -12.01 13.71
CA ARG A 292 -2.12 -11.93 13.14
C ARG A 292 -2.51 -13.28 12.51
N SER A 293 -3.79 -13.40 12.15
CA SER A 293 -4.33 -14.59 11.47
C SER A 293 -3.62 -14.94 10.14
N ASP A 294 -3.01 -13.93 9.49
CA ASP A 294 -2.17 -14.12 8.29
C ASP A 294 -0.70 -14.46 8.60
N GLY A 295 -0.34 -14.62 9.88
CA GLY A 295 1.00 -14.90 10.35
C GLY A 295 1.92 -13.68 10.48
N PHE A 296 1.46 -12.48 10.14
CA PHE A 296 2.28 -11.28 10.23
C PHE A 296 2.50 -10.84 11.67
N SER A 297 3.76 -10.56 12.04
CA SER A 297 4.15 -10.14 13.40
C SER A 297 5.38 -9.24 13.35
N TRP A 298 5.67 -8.55 14.46
CA TRP A 298 6.84 -7.72 14.64
C TRP A 298 7.70 -8.20 15.79
N ASN A 299 8.98 -8.43 15.51
CA ASN A 299 9.97 -8.78 16.52
C ASN A 299 10.88 -7.58 16.81
N CYS A 300 11.45 -7.53 18.00
CA CYS A 300 12.34 -6.44 18.37
C CYS A 300 13.50 -6.23 17.37
N PRO A 301 14.17 -7.28 16.83
CA PRO A 301 15.20 -7.11 15.81
C PRO A 301 14.72 -6.52 14.48
N ASP A 302 13.42 -6.42 14.24
CA ASP A 302 12.88 -5.79 13.03
C ASP A 302 12.99 -4.26 13.07
N PHE A 303 13.39 -3.71 14.22
CA PHE A 303 13.59 -2.29 14.44
C PHE A 303 15.03 -1.95 14.76
N GLN A 304 15.44 -0.73 14.48
CA GLN A 304 16.72 -0.15 14.90
C GLN A 304 16.70 0.13 16.41
N SER A 305 17.82 0.56 16.96
CA SER A 305 17.99 0.82 18.41
C SER A 305 17.00 1.80 19.01
N ASP A 306 16.32 2.62 18.22
CA ASP A 306 15.27 3.53 18.68
C ASP A 306 13.89 2.85 18.79
N GLY A 307 13.76 1.60 18.35
CA GLY A 307 12.50 0.84 18.35
C GLY A 307 11.41 1.42 17.45
N THR A 308 11.74 2.37 16.57
CA THR A 308 10.79 3.09 15.70
C THR A 308 11.15 2.91 14.23
N HIS A 309 12.41 3.09 13.86
CA HIS A 309 12.84 2.90 12.47
C HIS A 309 13.06 1.41 12.16
N PRO A 310 12.68 0.95 10.97
CA PRO A 310 12.86 -0.45 10.61
C PRO A 310 14.33 -0.79 10.41
N SER A 311 14.76 -1.94 10.94
CA SER A 311 16.03 -2.58 10.62
C SER A 311 15.99 -3.17 9.19
N THR A 312 17.04 -3.87 8.79
CA THR A 312 17.05 -4.59 7.50
C THR A 312 15.89 -5.59 7.40
N SER A 313 15.64 -6.39 8.46
CA SER A 313 14.52 -7.37 8.45
C SER A 313 13.15 -6.67 8.46
N GLY A 314 12.99 -5.57 9.20
CA GLY A 314 11.75 -4.80 9.21
C GLY A 314 11.44 -4.17 7.85
N ARG A 315 12.46 -3.62 7.16
CA ARG A 315 12.31 -3.11 5.78
C ARG A 315 11.90 -4.21 4.82
N GLN A 316 12.52 -5.39 4.96
CA GLN A 316 12.23 -6.56 4.12
C GLN A 316 10.76 -6.98 4.25
N LYS A 317 10.24 -7.10 5.47
CA LYS A 317 8.83 -7.43 5.73
C LYS A 317 7.86 -6.48 5.01
N VAL A 318 8.09 -5.19 5.11
CA VAL A 318 7.22 -4.20 4.46
C VAL A 318 7.38 -4.21 2.94
N ALA A 319 8.62 -4.30 2.45
CA ALA A 319 8.88 -4.36 1.01
C ALA A 319 8.25 -5.59 0.34
N GLU A 320 8.31 -6.76 0.98
CA GLU A 320 7.65 -7.99 0.52
C GLU A 320 6.12 -7.88 0.57
N ALA A 321 5.57 -7.29 1.64
CA ALA A 321 4.14 -7.06 1.75
C ALA A 321 3.64 -6.13 0.63
N LEU A 322 4.39 -5.06 0.31
CA LEU A 322 4.10 -4.17 -0.82
C LEU A 322 4.19 -4.91 -2.16
N LEU A 323 5.25 -5.66 -2.38
CA LEU A 323 5.43 -6.41 -3.63
C LEU A 323 4.30 -7.43 -3.84
N SER A 324 3.97 -8.18 -2.79
CA SER A 324 2.84 -9.11 -2.82
C SER A 324 1.54 -8.39 -3.14
N PHE A 325 1.25 -7.28 -2.45
CA PHE A 325 0.05 -6.48 -2.66
C PHE A 325 -0.05 -6.00 -4.11
N PHE A 326 1.00 -5.38 -4.65
CA PHE A 326 0.97 -4.86 -6.02
C PHE A 326 0.87 -5.96 -7.08
N LYS A 327 1.34 -7.17 -6.79
CA LYS A 327 1.25 -8.33 -7.70
C LYS A 327 -0.07 -9.07 -7.66
N THR A 328 -0.88 -8.91 -6.61
CA THR A 328 -2.06 -9.77 -6.39
C THR A 328 -3.38 -9.03 -6.24
N ASN A 329 -3.36 -7.76 -5.85
CA ASN A 329 -4.61 -7.01 -5.65
C ASN A 329 -5.27 -6.69 -7.00
N PRO A 330 -6.59 -6.90 -7.18
CA PRO A 330 -7.29 -6.62 -8.43
C PRO A 330 -7.16 -5.18 -8.94
N THR A 331 -6.96 -4.21 -8.05
CA THR A 331 -6.79 -2.80 -8.42
C THR A 331 -5.35 -2.43 -8.80
N THR A 332 -4.41 -3.38 -8.76
CA THR A 332 -3.00 -3.11 -9.03
C THR A 332 -2.44 -3.92 -10.20
N THR A 333 -2.89 -5.15 -10.39
CA THR A 333 -2.33 -6.10 -11.35
C THR A 333 -2.32 -5.58 -12.78
N ALA A 334 -3.34 -4.82 -13.19
CA ALA A 334 -3.49 -4.32 -14.56
C ALA A 334 -2.36 -3.36 -15.00
N TRP A 335 -1.78 -2.61 -14.07
CA TRP A 335 -0.74 -1.63 -14.36
C TRP A 335 0.64 -2.00 -13.78
N PHE A 336 0.65 -2.80 -12.70
CA PHE A 336 1.90 -3.20 -12.05
C PHE A 336 2.60 -4.34 -12.77
N LEU A 337 1.84 -5.33 -13.26
CA LEU A 337 2.38 -6.48 -13.97
C LEU A 337 2.57 -6.16 -15.46
N LYS A 338 3.51 -6.86 -16.07
CA LYS A 338 3.62 -6.85 -17.53
C LYS A 338 2.25 -7.11 -18.14
N PRO A 339 1.82 -6.30 -19.12
CA PRO A 339 0.69 -6.71 -19.92
C PRO A 339 0.97 -8.13 -20.39
N THR A 340 0.08 -9.06 -20.12
CA THR A 340 0.12 -10.34 -20.83
C THR A 340 0.16 -9.95 -22.30
N PRO A 341 1.16 -10.39 -23.10
CA PRO A 341 1.09 -10.14 -24.50
C PRO A 341 -0.30 -10.59 -24.93
N VAL A 342 -1.14 -9.64 -25.32
CA VAL A 342 -2.20 -10.00 -26.26
C VAL A 342 -1.39 -10.49 -27.42
N SER A 343 -1.33 -11.79 -27.60
CA SER A 343 -0.80 -12.41 -28.80
C SER A 343 -1.36 -11.58 -29.93
N THR A 344 -0.48 -10.95 -30.74
CA THR A 344 -0.85 -10.31 -32.02
C THR A 344 -1.07 -11.36 -33.11
N GLU A 345 -0.95 -12.63 -32.83
CA GLU A 345 -1.98 -13.53 -33.26
C GLU A 345 -3.25 -12.88 -32.74
N GLN A 346 -4.00 -12.13 -33.60
CA GLN A 346 -5.43 -12.03 -33.44
C GLN A 346 -5.80 -13.30 -32.72
N PRO A 347 -6.27 -13.24 -31.45
CA PRO A 347 -6.89 -14.44 -30.95
C PRO A 347 -7.85 -14.67 -32.10
N ASP A 348 -7.61 -15.70 -32.86
CA ASP A 348 -8.69 -16.34 -33.52
C ASP A 348 -9.66 -16.50 -32.37
N TYR A 349 -10.55 -15.47 -32.23
CA TYR A 349 -11.78 -15.65 -31.49
C TYR A 349 -12.49 -16.73 -32.27
N THR A 350 -11.97 -17.93 -32.20
CA THR A 350 -12.80 -19.08 -32.21
C THR A 350 -13.67 -18.85 -31.00
N LEU A 351 -14.76 -18.12 -31.25
CA LEU A 351 -15.93 -18.04 -30.37
C LEU A 351 -16.04 -19.45 -29.83
N PRO A 352 -16.10 -19.65 -28.48
CA PRO A 352 -16.04 -21.01 -27.95
C PRO A 352 -17.01 -21.81 -28.78
N GLU A 353 -16.49 -22.77 -29.56
CA GLU A 353 -17.32 -23.59 -30.47
C GLU A 353 -18.40 -24.31 -29.71
N SER A 354 -18.38 -24.22 -28.38
CA SER A 354 -19.24 -24.97 -27.49
C SER A 354 -19.83 -24.13 -26.35
N PHE A 355 -21.07 -24.37 -26.07
CA PHE A 355 -21.74 -23.96 -24.85
C PHE A 355 -21.30 -24.87 -23.70
N VAL A 356 -20.61 -24.29 -22.67
CA VAL A 356 -20.00 -25.07 -21.59
C VAL A 356 -20.42 -24.54 -20.23
N LEU A 357 -20.70 -25.44 -19.29
CA LEU A 357 -20.86 -25.17 -17.88
C LEU A 357 -19.82 -25.97 -17.10
N ASN A 358 -18.89 -25.29 -16.42
CA ASN A 358 -17.85 -25.96 -15.63
C ASN A 358 -18.36 -26.36 -14.25
N GLN A 359 -17.66 -27.32 -13.62
CA GLN A 359 -17.89 -27.65 -12.22
C GLN A 359 -17.53 -26.44 -11.36
N ASN A 360 -18.41 -26.11 -10.41
CA ASN A 360 -18.10 -25.04 -9.45
C ASN A 360 -16.88 -25.38 -8.61
N PHE A 361 -16.08 -24.37 -8.28
CA PHE A 361 -14.89 -24.54 -7.46
C PHE A 361 -14.83 -23.44 -6.38
N PRO A 362 -14.56 -23.84 -5.11
CA PRO A 362 -14.44 -25.22 -4.58
C PRO A 362 -15.77 -25.99 -4.65
N ASN A 363 -15.71 -27.34 -4.64
CA ASN A 363 -16.86 -28.21 -4.46
C ASN A 363 -16.37 -29.52 -3.81
N PRO A 364 -16.76 -29.87 -2.55
CA PRO A 364 -17.71 -29.13 -1.70
C PRO A 364 -17.20 -27.75 -1.26
N PHE A 365 -18.12 -26.85 -0.79
CA PHE A 365 -17.77 -25.50 -0.40
C PHE A 365 -18.51 -24.99 0.87
N ASN A 366 -17.95 -23.96 1.51
CA ASN A 366 -18.50 -23.27 2.68
C ASN A 366 -17.98 -21.82 2.76
N PRO A 367 -18.80 -20.77 2.81
CA PRO A 367 -20.18 -20.75 2.27
C PRO A 367 -20.22 -20.40 0.79
N SER A 368 -19.07 -20.10 0.13
CA SER A 368 -19.04 -19.58 -1.25
C SER A 368 -18.25 -20.44 -2.23
N THR A 369 -18.69 -20.39 -3.49
CA THR A 369 -18.07 -21.06 -4.63
C THR A 369 -18.14 -20.19 -5.88
N THR A 370 -17.31 -20.50 -6.88
CA THR A 370 -17.36 -19.85 -8.19
C THR A 370 -17.88 -20.82 -9.25
N ILE A 371 -18.85 -20.39 -10.05
CA ILE A 371 -19.38 -21.08 -11.21
C ILE A 371 -18.84 -20.38 -12.46
N THR A 372 -18.22 -21.14 -13.36
CA THR A 372 -17.71 -20.65 -14.65
C THR A 372 -18.47 -21.30 -15.79
N TYR A 373 -18.86 -20.51 -16.80
CA TYR A 373 -19.49 -21.00 -18.02
C TYR A 373 -19.00 -20.22 -19.25
N GLN A 374 -19.21 -20.82 -20.42
CA GLN A 374 -18.86 -20.23 -21.71
C GLN A 374 -20.04 -20.26 -22.65
N ILE A 375 -20.24 -19.18 -23.41
CA ILE A 375 -21.28 -19.11 -24.47
C ILE A 375 -20.64 -18.76 -25.82
N PRO A 376 -21.06 -19.43 -26.92
CA PRO A 376 -20.37 -19.32 -28.22
C PRO A 376 -20.66 -18.01 -28.97
N HIS A 377 -21.77 -17.32 -28.67
CA HIS A 377 -22.15 -16.04 -29.29
C HIS A 377 -22.98 -15.23 -28.28
N ASP A 378 -23.15 -13.94 -28.54
CA ASP A 378 -24.00 -13.06 -27.75
C ASP A 378 -25.43 -13.61 -27.67
N GLY A 379 -26.02 -13.63 -26.48
CA GLY A 379 -27.37 -14.14 -26.30
C GLY A 379 -27.89 -14.09 -24.88
N SER A 380 -29.15 -14.48 -24.71
CA SER A 380 -29.79 -14.51 -23.40
C SER A 380 -29.36 -15.74 -22.60
N VAL A 381 -28.89 -15.51 -21.38
CA VAL A 381 -28.49 -16.54 -20.42
C VAL A 381 -29.42 -16.52 -19.22
N SER A 382 -29.68 -17.69 -18.63
CA SER A 382 -30.27 -17.84 -17.30
C SER A 382 -29.50 -18.88 -16.51
N LEU A 383 -28.89 -18.49 -15.37
CA LEU A 383 -28.18 -19.38 -14.44
C LEU A 383 -28.95 -19.39 -13.12
N ARG A 384 -29.47 -20.55 -12.72
CA ARG A 384 -30.31 -20.72 -11.53
C ARG A 384 -29.86 -21.88 -10.68
N VAL A 385 -30.10 -21.81 -9.38
CA VAL A 385 -29.80 -22.85 -8.40
C VAL A 385 -31.08 -23.46 -7.87
N PHE A 386 -31.09 -24.80 -7.73
CA PHE A 386 -32.22 -25.58 -7.29
C PHE A 386 -31.81 -26.51 -6.14
N ASN A 387 -32.73 -26.77 -5.21
CA ASN A 387 -32.56 -27.83 -4.23
C ASN A 387 -32.89 -29.20 -4.83
N VAL A 388 -32.73 -30.29 -4.06
CA VAL A 388 -33.00 -31.68 -4.49
C VAL A 388 -34.47 -31.94 -4.83
N LEU A 389 -35.39 -31.10 -4.39
CA LEU A 389 -36.80 -31.17 -4.73
C LEU A 389 -37.14 -30.39 -6.03
N GLY A 390 -36.14 -29.82 -6.69
CA GLY A 390 -36.31 -29.02 -7.90
C GLY A 390 -36.87 -27.62 -7.67
N LYS A 391 -36.97 -27.16 -6.41
CA LYS A 391 -37.37 -25.78 -6.08
C LYS A 391 -36.19 -24.85 -6.32
N GLU A 392 -36.41 -23.75 -7.07
CA GLU A 392 -35.44 -22.68 -7.23
C GLU A 392 -35.13 -22.01 -5.90
N VAL A 393 -33.82 -21.86 -5.58
CA VAL A 393 -33.34 -21.26 -4.35
C VAL A 393 -32.48 -20.04 -4.59
N ALA A 394 -31.95 -19.83 -5.82
CA ALA A 394 -31.23 -18.62 -6.21
C ALA A 394 -31.25 -18.42 -7.72
N LEU A 395 -31.33 -17.16 -8.15
CA LEU A 395 -31.08 -16.68 -9.51
C LEU A 395 -29.71 -16.00 -9.52
N LEU A 396 -28.77 -16.51 -10.30
CA LEU A 396 -27.39 -16.03 -10.31
C LEU A 396 -27.09 -15.13 -11.52
N ALA A 397 -27.70 -15.39 -12.66
CA ALA A 397 -27.60 -14.55 -13.84
C ALA A 397 -28.87 -14.65 -14.69
N GLU A 398 -29.29 -13.53 -15.30
CA GLU A 398 -30.38 -13.47 -16.26
C GLU A 398 -30.21 -12.31 -17.23
N GLY A 399 -30.44 -12.51 -18.52
CA GLY A 399 -30.41 -11.45 -19.54
C GLY A 399 -29.35 -11.66 -20.62
N ALA A 400 -29.08 -10.59 -21.38
CA ALA A 400 -28.13 -10.63 -22.49
C ALA A 400 -26.67 -10.64 -21.99
N HIS A 401 -25.93 -11.64 -22.43
CA HIS A 401 -24.49 -11.80 -22.17
C HIS A 401 -23.72 -11.81 -23.50
N ARG A 402 -22.50 -11.31 -23.48
CA ARG A 402 -21.59 -11.39 -24.62
C ARG A 402 -20.98 -12.79 -24.76
N ALA A 403 -20.57 -13.16 -25.95
CA ALA A 403 -19.78 -14.37 -26.20
C ALA A 403 -18.54 -14.41 -25.32
N GLY A 404 -18.13 -15.59 -24.84
CA GLY A 404 -16.94 -15.78 -24.03
C GLY A 404 -17.18 -16.47 -22.69
N GLU A 405 -16.17 -16.43 -21.84
CA GLU A 405 -16.19 -16.99 -20.48
C GLU A 405 -16.79 -16.00 -19.47
N HIS A 406 -17.66 -16.52 -18.60
CA HIS A 406 -18.30 -15.80 -17.50
C HIS A 406 -18.03 -16.51 -16.19
N ARG A 407 -17.77 -15.73 -15.13
CA ARG A 407 -17.51 -16.23 -13.76
C ARG A 407 -18.48 -15.56 -12.79
N ILE A 408 -19.20 -16.36 -12.02
CA ILE A 408 -20.16 -15.89 -11.03
C ILE A 408 -19.84 -16.51 -9.69
N ARG A 409 -19.63 -15.67 -8.67
CA ARG A 409 -19.51 -16.11 -7.30
C ARG A 409 -20.90 -16.33 -6.72
N PHE A 410 -21.10 -17.47 -6.09
CA PHE A 410 -22.32 -17.83 -5.38
C PHE A 410 -22.03 -17.95 -3.89
N ASP A 411 -22.78 -17.20 -3.07
CA ASP A 411 -22.79 -17.31 -1.62
C ASP A 411 -24.03 -18.07 -1.17
N ALA A 412 -23.80 -19.22 -0.55
CA ALA A 412 -24.83 -20.10 -0.03
C ALA A 412 -25.03 -20.00 1.48
N SER A 413 -24.61 -18.89 2.13
CA SER A 413 -24.72 -18.69 3.57
C SER A 413 -26.15 -18.84 4.11
N ALA A 414 -27.16 -18.52 3.31
CA ALA A 414 -28.58 -18.68 3.64
C ALA A 414 -29.13 -20.10 3.42
N LEU A 415 -28.37 -21.01 2.79
CA LEU A 415 -28.81 -22.37 2.47
C LEU A 415 -28.27 -23.38 3.50
N THR A 416 -28.94 -24.52 3.65
CA THR A 416 -28.50 -25.63 4.52
C THR A 416 -27.45 -26.48 3.84
N SER A 417 -26.63 -27.23 4.65
CA SER A 417 -25.75 -28.28 4.10
C SER A 417 -26.53 -29.28 3.27
N GLY A 418 -25.97 -29.72 2.15
CA GLY A 418 -26.61 -30.68 1.26
C GLY A 418 -26.26 -30.51 -0.21
N ALA A 419 -26.87 -31.36 -1.05
CA ALA A 419 -26.72 -31.31 -2.49
C ALA A 419 -27.69 -30.29 -3.14
N TYR A 420 -27.19 -29.58 -4.11
CA TYR A 420 -27.93 -28.61 -4.93
C TYR A 420 -27.53 -28.79 -6.37
N PHE A 421 -28.37 -28.29 -7.28
CA PHE A 421 -28.12 -28.28 -8.72
C PHE A 421 -28.06 -26.85 -9.21
N TYR A 422 -27.14 -26.52 -10.12
CA TYR A 422 -27.21 -25.28 -10.87
C TYR A 422 -27.36 -25.56 -12.35
N ARG A 423 -28.24 -24.78 -12.95
CA ARG A 423 -28.67 -24.96 -14.33
C ARG A 423 -28.44 -23.70 -15.12
N LEU A 424 -27.69 -23.83 -16.20
CA LEU A 424 -27.43 -22.79 -17.17
C LEU A 424 -28.27 -23.02 -18.40
N ARG A 425 -29.02 -22.00 -18.81
CA ARG A 425 -29.81 -21.99 -20.06
C ARG A 425 -29.25 -20.93 -20.99
N PHE A 426 -29.07 -21.26 -22.25
CA PHE A 426 -28.69 -20.37 -23.33
C PHE A 426 -29.51 -20.68 -24.57
N GLY A 427 -30.46 -19.84 -24.90
CA GLY A 427 -31.50 -20.14 -25.91
C GLY A 427 -32.26 -21.43 -25.57
N ASN A 428 -32.21 -22.44 -26.46
CA ASN A 428 -32.83 -23.75 -26.25
C ASN A 428 -31.86 -24.77 -25.58
N LEU A 429 -30.59 -24.41 -25.37
CA LEU A 429 -29.61 -25.31 -24.78
C LEU A 429 -29.69 -25.20 -23.25
N VAL A 430 -29.51 -26.33 -22.57
CA VAL A 430 -29.52 -26.41 -21.10
C VAL A 430 -28.40 -27.33 -20.64
N LEU A 431 -27.59 -26.83 -19.70
CA LEU A 431 -26.59 -27.62 -18.98
C LEU A 431 -26.88 -27.57 -17.48
N GLN A 432 -26.58 -28.66 -16.78
CA GLN A 432 -26.77 -28.77 -15.35
C GLN A 432 -25.59 -29.48 -14.68
N LYS A 433 -25.24 -29.01 -13.49
CA LYS A 433 -24.20 -29.60 -12.63
C LYS A 433 -24.70 -29.66 -11.19
N THR A 434 -24.04 -30.51 -10.40
CA THR A 434 -24.31 -30.68 -8.97
C THR A 434 -23.25 -29.97 -8.15
N MET A 435 -23.64 -29.36 -7.03
CA MET A 435 -22.73 -28.81 -6.02
C MET A 435 -23.11 -29.27 -4.63
N MET A 436 -22.12 -29.31 -3.73
CA MET A 436 -22.28 -29.75 -2.35
C MET A 436 -21.92 -28.62 -1.38
N ILE A 437 -22.87 -28.23 -0.53
CA ILE A 437 -22.66 -27.26 0.55
C ILE A 437 -22.33 -28.06 1.83
N LEU A 438 -21.24 -27.69 2.49
CA LEU A 438 -20.84 -28.18 3.80
C LEU A 438 -20.75 -27.01 4.77
N LYS A 439 -21.58 -27.02 5.82
CA LYS A 439 -21.51 -26.04 6.92
C LYS A 439 -21.01 -26.71 8.17
#